data_9dc452a6f6c8804b4a0b51bf4db6f8ad
#
_entry.id   9dc452a6f6c8804b4a0b51bf4db6f8ad
#
_cell.length_a   1.000
_cell.length_b   1.000
_cell.length_c   1.000
_cell.angle_alpha   90.00
_cell.angle_beta   90.00
_cell.angle_gamma   90.00
#
_symmetry.space_group_name_H-M   'P 1'
#
loop_
_entity.id
_entity.type
_entity.pdbx_description
1 polymer ?
#
loop_
_entity_poly.entity_id
_entity_poly.type
_entity_poly.pdbx_seq_one_letter_code
_entity_poly.pdbx_strand_id
1 'polypeptide(L)'
;YRPSEYHWERLPAVHHSINDLNESKIRGCIKLGVDGGRLPSDALIEPISDILAKSGLLLDAKPNNAAVMLFCNSVIGYPQLNLRMARFRGTDKLEFIDNQRAQGNFFDLLDAGMMFLFKHLNLSGKINGIMREEHLEIPVTALRETLVNALCHRQYEKENLTIAIAIYDDRVEISNPGVLPPQITPETIKMPHDSYPYNPVIAEFLFRTTFLENWGSGAHRIIEACKAQNLEEPMWAVSGGFVIVTFKRPKNGQTTTQLRPNYDPTTTQVVMLLERMNEGRFYTLKELMELCGLKSAKRFRENYINQALADGAVLRKFPDQPNHPGQRYYMSEKAVGWKTGRKG
;
A
#
# COMPACT_ATOMS: atom_id res chain seq x y z
N TYR A 1 30.68 -4.44 -7.54
CA TYR A 1 30.11 -3.46 -8.49
C TYR A 1 30.69 -3.75 -9.87
N ARG A 2 29.93 -4.39 -10.76
CA ARG A 2 30.29 -4.44 -12.18
C ARG A 2 29.70 -3.19 -12.84
N PRO A 3 30.47 -2.39 -13.59
CA PRO A 3 29.92 -1.31 -14.39
C PRO A 3 29.05 -1.91 -15.50
N SER A 4 27.93 -1.80 -15.47
CA SER A 4 26.62 -1.41 -15.94
C SER A 4 26.31 -1.49 -17.44
N GLU A 5 26.89 -2.37 -18.22
CA GLU A 5 26.32 -2.66 -19.56
C GLU A 5 25.17 -3.66 -19.52
N TYR A 6 24.95 -4.36 -18.38
CA TYR A 6 23.97 -5.44 -18.23
C TYR A 6 23.08 -5.28 -16.99
N HIS A 7 22.61 -4.06 -16.72
CA HIS A 7 21.56 -3.91 -15.70
C HIS A 7 20.27 -4.55 -16.22
N TRP A 8 19.70 -5.46 -15.43
CA TRP A 8 18.44 -6.15 -15.75
C TRP A 8 17.34 -5.18 -16.23
N GLU A 9 17.21 -4.04 -15.58
CA GLU A 9 16.20 -3.03 -15.91
C GLU A 9 16.28 -2.48 -17.34
N ARG A 10 17.48 -2.47 -17.94
CA ARG A 10 17.76 -1.95 -19.29
C ARG A 10 17.59 -3.00 -20.38
N LEU A 11 17.51 -4.28 -20.03
CA LEU A 11 17.32 -5.34 -21.00
C LEU A 11 15.96 -5.23 -21.68
N PRO A 12 15.85 -5.57 -22.99
CA PRO A 12 14.57 -5.54 -23.69
C PRO A 12 13.58 -6.54 -23.10
N ALA A 13 12.34 -6.13 -22.95
CA ALA A 13 11.25 -6.99 -22.51
C ALA A 13 10.72 -7.81 -23.70
N VAL A 14 11.26 -9.01 -23.89
CA VAL A 14 11.16 -9.80 -25.15
C VAL A 14 9.72 -10.10 -25.57
N HIS A 15 8.78 -10.19 -24.63
CA HIS A 15 7.39 -10.60 -24.90
C HIS A 15 6.36 -9.50 -24.66
N HIS A 16 6.82 -8.24 -24.52
CA HIS A 16 5.95 -7.12 -24.17
C HIS A 16 6.07 -6.00 -25.21
N SER A 17 4.95 -5.32 -25.41
CA SER A 17 4.82 -4.11 -26.24
C SER A 17 4.33 -2.94 -25.40
N ILE A 18 4.32 -1.73 -25.96
CA ILE A 18 3.79 -0.54 -25.29
C ILE A 18 2.30 -0.74 -24.91
N ASN A 19 1.55 -1.50 -25.71
CA ASN A 19 0.13 -1.77 -25.46
C ASN A 19 -0.12 -2.65 -24.23
N ASP A 20 0.90 -3.36 -23.74
CA ASP A 20 0.80 -4.19 -22.52
C ASP A 20 1.00 -3.35 -21.25
N LEU A 21 1.44 -2.10 -21.39
CA LEU A 21 1.66 -1.18 -20.29
C LEU A 21 0.36 -0.43 -19.93
N ASN A 22 0.18 -0.15 -18.66
CA ASN A 22 -0.97 0.57 -18.12
C ASN A 22 -0.85 2.08 -18.36
N GLU A 23 -1.47 2.58 -19.44
CA GLU A 23 -1.46 4.00 -19.78
C GLU A 23 -1.99 4.89 -18.65
N SER A 24 -3.06 4.48 -17.99
CA SER A 24 -3.66 5.26 -16.90
C SER A 24 -2.69 5.44 -15.73
N LYS A 25 -1.92 4.38 -15.36
CA LYS A 25 -0.89 4.48 -14.33
C LYS A 25 0.26 5.38 -14.77
N ILE A 26 0.71 5.27 -16.03
CA ILE A 26 1.75 6.15 -16.58
C ILE A 26 1.32 7.60 -16.49
N ARG A 27 0.13 7.94 -16.98
CA ARG A 27 -0.41 9.30 -16.92
C ARG A 27 -0.61 9.81 -15.50
N GLY A 28 -1.05 8.95 -14.58
CA GLY A 28 -1.15 9.27 -13.16
C GLY A 28 0.20 9.65 -12.56
N CYS A 29 1.26 8.90 -12.87
CA CYS A 29 2.63 9.22 -12.42
C CYS A 29 3.13 10.54 -13.01
N ILE A 30 2.93 10.77 -14.31
CA ILE A 30 3.32 12.03 -14.97
C ILE A 30 2.60 13.22 -14.32
N LYS A 31 1.31 13.07 -14.04
CA LYS A 31 0.54 14.12 -13.33
C LYS A 31 1.14 14.45 -11.97
N LEU A 32 1.51 13.44 -11.18
CA LEU A 32 2.18 13.65 -9.88
C LEU A 32 3.52 14.37 -10.05
N GLY A 33 4.29 14.05 -11.10
CA GLY A 33 5.55 14.72 -11.41
C GLY A 33 5.36 16.20 -11.78
N VAL A 34 4.31 16.53 -12.55
CA VAL A 34 3.96 17.92 -12.93
C VAL A 34 3.45 18.67 -11.70
N ASP A 35 2.52 18.09 -10.93
CA ASP A 35 1.98 18.70 -9.71
C ASP A 35 3.09 18.94 -8.68
N GLY A 36 4.10 18.09 -8.62
CA GLY A 36 5.28 18.21 -7.78
C GLY A 36 6.40 19.11 -8.32
N GLY A 37 6.21 19.72 -9.49
CA GLY A 37 7.19 20.63 -10.13
C GLY A 37 8.45 19.96 -10.66
N ARG A 38 8.45 18.61 -10.80
CA ARG A 38 9.60 17.82 -11.32
C ARG A 38 9.52 17.52 -12.81
N LEU A 39 8.36 17.69 -13.40
CA LEU A 39 8.11 17.57 -14.83
C LEU A 39 7.43 18.83 -15.37
N PRO A 40 7.69 19.21 -16.63
CA PRO A 40 7.01 20.34 -17.25
C PRO A 40 5.55 20.00 -17.56
N SER A 41 4.68 21.01 -17.60
CA SER A 41 3.24 20.84 -17.84
C SER A 41 2.92 20.15 -19.19
N ASP A 42 3.78 20.35 -20.20
CA ASP A 42 3.60 19.77 -21.53
C ASP A 42 3.66 18.22 -21.50
N ALA A 43 4.30 17.63 -20.48
CA ALA A 43 4.34 16.18 -20.29
C ALA A 43 2.92 15.56 -20.14
N LEU A 44 1.93 16.33 -19.73
CA LEU A 44 0.54 15.85 -19.57
C LEU A 44 -0.11 15.47 -20.89
N ILE A 45 0.28 16.12 -21.98
CA ILE A 45 -0.33 15.93 -23.31
C ILE A 45 0.58 15.19 -24.30
N GLU A 46 1.78 14.82 -23.88
CA GLU A 46 2.71 14.06 -24.71
C GLU A 46 2.17 12.65 -25.04
N PRO A 47 2.49 12.11 -26.25
CA PRO A 47 2.25 10.70 -26.55
C PRO A 47 2.95 9.78 -25.55
N ILE A 48 2.32 8.65 -25.21
CA ILE A 48 2.90 7.67 -24.26
C ILE A 48 4.27 7.17 -24.71
N SER A 49 4.46 6.91 -26.02
CA SER A 49 5.75 6.53 -26.60
C SER A 49 6.85 7.52 -26.26
N ASP A 50 6.55 8.81 -26.34
CA ASP A 50 7.53 9.88 -26.11
C ASP A 50 7.87 10.01 -24.64
N ILE A 51 6.87 9.91 -23.76
CA ILE A 51 7.04 9.85 -22.31
C ILE A 51 7.97 8.70 -21.92
N LEU A 52 7.68 7.50 -22.42
CA LEU A 52 8.47 6.30 -22.13
C LEU A 52 9.91 6.42 -22.68
N ALA A 53 10.07 6.93 -23.90
CA ALA A 53 11.38 7.14 -24.49
C ALA A 53 12.22 8.15 -23.68
N LYS A 54 11.67 9.32 -23.36
CA LYS A 54 12.33 10.35 -22.54
C LYS A 54 12.66 9.87 -21.12
N SER A 55 11.90 8.91 -20.61
CA SER A 55 12.13 8.29 -19.30
C SER A 55 13.13 7.12 -19.33
N GLY A 56 13.69 6.78 -20.50
CA GLY A 56 14.60 5.65 -20.64
C GLY A 56 13.94 4.28 -20.48
N LEU A 57 12.62 4.21 -20.66
CA LEU A 57 11.82 3.00 -20.51
C LEU A 57 11.63 2.22 -21.81
N LEU A 58 12.18 2.74 -22.92
CA LEU A 58 12.22 2.06 -24.21
C LEU A 58 13.66 1.81 -24.65
N LEU A 59 13.87 0.67 -25.32
CA LEU A 59 15.05 0.33 -26.06
C LEU A 59 14.59 -0.05 -27.48
N ASP A 60 15.10 0.65 -28.52
CA ASP A 60 14.69 0.45 -29.92
C ASP A 60 13.17 0.45 -30.10
N ALA A 61 12.49 1.44 -29.53
CA ALA A 61 11.03 1.61 -29.52
C ALA A 61 10.24 0.47 -28.86
N LYS A 62 10.88 -0.45 -28.13
CA LYS A 62 10.25 -1.53 -27.36
C LYS A 62 10.45 -1.30 -25.87
N PRO A 63 9.50 -1.72 -25.02
CA PRO A 63 9.67 -1.65 -23.58
C PRO A 63 10.92 -2.42 -23.13
N ASN A 64 11.62 -1.86 -22.14
CA ASN A 64 12.63 -2.59 -21.39
C ASN A 64 12.02 -3.18 -20.10
N ASN A 65 12.81 -3.93 -19.33
CA ASN A 65 12.33 -4.55 -18.09
C ASN A 65 11.91 -3.51 -17.04
N ALA A 66 12.48 -2.31 -17.03
CA ALA A 66 12.03 -1.23 -16.15
C ALA A 66 10.58 -0.81 -16.48
N ALA A 67 10.24 -0.69 -17.77
CA ALA A 67 8.87 -0.36 -18.19
C ALA A 67 7.87 -1.44 -17.76
N VAL A 68 8.24 -2.72 -17.92
CA VAL A 68 7.40 -3.86 -17.49
C VAL A 68 7.23 -3.84 -15.97
N MET A 69 8.31 -3.72 -15.22
CA MET A 69 8.30 -3.66 -13.76
C MET A 69 7.42 -2.53 -13.25
N LEU A 70 7.47 -1.36 -13.88
CA LEU A 70 6.69 -0.20 -13.44
C LEU A 70 5.22 -0.30 -13.86
N PHE A 71 4.90 -0.78 -15.08
CA PHE A 71 3.61 -0.50 -15.69
C PHE A 71 2.90 -1.67 -16.34
N CYS A 72 3.52 -2.85 -16.47
CA CYS A 72 2.85 -3.93 -17.19
C CYS A 72 1.58 -4.40 -16.48
N ASN A 73 0.50 -4.61 -17.23
CA ASN A 73 -0.75 -5.15 -16.72
C ASN A 73 -0.65 -6.65 -16.40
N SER A 74 0.25 -7.36 -17.05
CA SER A 74 0.51 -8.78 -16.80
C SER A 74 2.01 -9.04 -16.73
N VAL A 75 2.46 -9.59 -15.62
CA VAL A 75 3.88 -9.88 -15.34
C VAL A 75 4.21 -11.36 -15.52
N ILE A 76 3.46 -12.06 -16.40
CA ILE A 76 3.75 -13.45 -16.77
C ILE A 76 5.18 -13.51 -17.35
N GLY A 77 5.97 -14.46 -16.86
CA GLY A 77 7.40 -14.58 -17.24
C GLY A 77 8.36 -13.78 -16.37
N TYR A 78 7.86 -13.02 -15.39
CA TYR A 78 8.67 -12.28 -14.41
C TYR A 78 8.40 -12.78 -12.98
N PRO A 79 8.92 -13.97 -12.59
CA PRO A 79 8.66 -14.55 -11.27
C PRO A 79 9.19 -13.68 -10.12
N GLN A 80 10.15 -12.82 -10.40
CA GLN A 80 10.70 -11.87 -9.42
C GLN A 80 9.77 -10.69 -9.11
N LEU A 81 8.75 -10.41 -9.92
CA LEU A 81 7.76 -9.36 -9.66
C LEU A 81 6.65 -9.90 -8.73
N ASN A 82 7.07 -10.28 -7.54
CA ASN A 82 6.17 -10.77 -6.50
C ASN A 82 6.58 -10.25 -5.11
N LEU A 83 5.61 -10.30 -4.18
CA LEU A 83 5.75 -9.90 -2.79
C LEU A 83 5.16 -11.00 -1.91
N ARG A 84 5.91 -11.47 -0.92
CA ARG A 84 5.43 -12.38 0.13
C ARG A 84 5.11 -11.58 1.38
N MET A 85 3.97 -11.87 1.99
CA MET A 85 3.51 -11.15 3.17
C MET A 85 3.03 -12.16 4.20
N ALA A 86 3.54 -12.08 5.43
CA ALA A 86 3.17 -12.98 6.50
C ALA A 86 2.98 -12.25 7.82
N ARG A 87 1.94 -12.61 8.56
CA ARG A 87 1.74 -12.28 9.97
C ARG A 87 1.95 -13.54 10.80
N PHE A 88 2.95 -13.52 11.66
CA PHE A 88 3.31 -14.61 12.54
C PHE A 88 2.74 -14.40 13.94
N ARG A 89 2.42 -15.48 14.65
CA ARG A 89 2.17 -15.46 16.08
C ARG A 89 3.51 -15.52 16.83
N GLY A 90 3.64 -14.65 17.84
CA GLY A 90 4.91 -14.59 18.60
C GLY A 90 6.01 -13.86 17.86
N THR A 91 7.25 -14.27 18.10
CA THR A 91 8.47 -13.60 17.65
C THR A 91 9.30 -14.42 16.67
N ASP A 92 8.80 -15.56 16.23
CA ASP A 92 9.44 -16.47 15.26
C ASP A 92 8.55 -16.76 14.05
N LYS A 93 9.05 -17.57 13.11
CA LYS A 93 8.35 -17.94 11.85
C LYS A 93 7.63 -19.29 11.93
N LEU A 94 7.25 -19.75 13.11
CA LEU A 94 6.69 -21.08 13.29
C LEU A 94 5.19 -21.14 12.99
N GLU A 95 4.41 -20.14 13.41
CA GLU A 95 2.95 -20.14 13.26
C GLU A 95 2.45 -18.93 12.48
N PHE A 96 1.75 -19.18 11.36
CA PHE A 96 1.13 -18.14 10.55
C PHE A 96 -0.25 -17.79 11.10
N ILE A 97 -0.51 -16.50 11.29
CA ILE A 97 -1.86 -15.94 11.46
C ILE A 97 -2.45 -15.62 10.08
N ASP A 98 -1.62 -15.09 9.15
CA ASP A 98 -1.99 -14.80 7.78
C ASP A 98 -0.75 -14.95 6.89
N ASN A 99 -0.95 -15.47 5.66
CA ASN A 99 0.12 -15.65 4.69
C ASN A 99 -0.44 -15.38 3.29
N GLN A 100 0.08 -14.34 2.65
CA GLN A 100 -0.38 -13.88 1.35
C GLN A 100 0.78 -13.73 0.37
N ARG A 101 0.47 -13.79 -0.92
CA ARG A 101 1.38 -13.46 -2.01
C ARG A 101 0.67 -12.53 -2.98
N ALA A 102 1.38 -11.52 -3.44
CA ALA A 102 0.95 -10.66 -4.54
C ALA A 102 1.93 -10.79 -5.69
N GLN A 103 1.43 -10.72 -6.91
CA GLN A 103 2.20 -10.64 -8.14
C GLN A 103 1.67 -9.48 -8.97
N GLY A 104 2.54 -8.67 -9.53
CA GLY A 104 2.15 -7.49 -10.28
C GLY A 104 3.30 -6.54 -10.52
N ASN A 105 2.99 -5.41 -11.15
CA ASN A 105 3.93 -4.32 -11.33
C ASN A 105 4.25 -3.60 -10.01
N PHE A 106 5.15 -2.63 -10.06
CA PHE A 106 5.59 -1.86 -8.89
C PHE A 106 4.44 -1.33 -8.04
N PHE A 107 3.44 -0.73 -8.68
CA PHE A 107 2.31 -0.09 -7.97
C PHE A 107 1.38 -1.13 -7.36
N ASP A 108 1.12 -2.25 -8.06
CA ASP A 108 0.31 -3.35 -7.54
C ASP A 108 0.96 -3.97 -6.30
N LEU A 109 2.29 -4.16 -6.32
CA LEU A 109 3.04 -4.70 -5.20
C LEU A 109 3.11 -3.71 -4.03
N LEU A 110 3.27 -2.42 -4.30
CA LEU A 110 3.25 -1.36 -3.29
C LEU A 110 1.88 -1.31 -2.60
N ASP A 111 0.80 -1.29 -3.36
CA ASP A 111 -0.56 -1.24 -2.83
C ASP A 111 -0.88 -2.50 -2.01
N ALA A 112 -0.56 -3.69 -2.53
CA ALA A 112 -0.78 -4.95 -1.81
C ALA A 112 0.00 -4.99 -0.48
N GLY A 113 1.26 -4.55 -0.48
CA GLY A 113 2.08 -4.49 0.73
C GLY A 113 1.54 -3.50 1.76
N MET A 114 1.14 -2.30 1.32
CA MET A 114 0.54 -1.31 2.21
C MET A 114 -0.79 -1.79 2.78
N MET A 115 -1.66 -2.40 1.96
CA MET A 115 -2.92 -2.98 2.44
C MET A 115 -2.69 -4.08 3.49
N PHE A 116 -1.70 -4.94 3.29
CA PHE A 116 -1.34 -5.97 4.27
C PHE A 116 -0.85 -5.38 5.59
N LEU A 117 -0.01 -4.34 5.53
CA LEU A 117 0.46 -3.60 6.71
C LEU A 117 -0.71 -2.94 7.46
N PHE A 118 -1.61 -2.25 6.74
CA PHE A 118 -2.81 -1.66 7.35
C PHE A 118 -3.73 -2.70 8.01
N LYS A 119 -3.84 -3.90 7.43
CA LYS A 119 -4.68 -4.98 7.97
C LYS A 119 -4.16 -5.51 9.31
N HIS A 120 -2.83 -5.56 9.50
CA HIS A 120 -2.22 -6.30 10.60
C HIS A 120 -1.52 -5.43 11.65
N LEU A 121 -1.34 -4.14 11.37
CA LEU A 121 -0.79 -3.19 12.35
C LEU A 121 -1.91 -2.49 13.11
N ASN A 122 -1.64 -2.20 14.38
CA ASN A 122 -2.63 -1.56 15.25
C ASN A 122 -2.74 -0.06 14.93
N LEU A 123 -3.97 0.46 15.03
CA LEU A 123 -4.20 1.89 15.06
C LEU A 123 -4.08 2.37 16.52
N SER A 124 -3.25 3.36 16.77
CA SER A 124 -3.19 4.08 18.04
C SER A 124 -3.86 5.45 17.86
N GLY A 125 -4.72 5.83 18.79
CA GLY A 125 -5.36 7.15 18.78
C GLY A 125 -4.77 8.04 19.85
N LYS A 126 -4.31 9.25 19.49
CA LYS A 126 -3.95 10.30 20.43
C LYS A 126 -5.08 11.33 20.48
N ILE A 127 -5.62 11.56 21.66
CA ILE A 127 -6.65 12.60 21.85
C ILE A 127 -5.93 13.92 22.05
N ASN A 128 -6.03 14.82 21.07
CA ASN A 128 -5.59 16.20 21.17
C ASN A 128 -6.84 17.11 21.27
N GLY A 129 -7.21 17.48 22.49
CA GLY A 129 -8.41 18.28 22.72
C GLY A 129 -9.69 17.54 22.35
N ILE A 130 -10.46 18.06 21.38
CA ILE A 130 -11.72 17.47 20.89
C ILE A 130 -11.48 16.51 19.69
N MET A 131 -10.29 16.56 19.09
CA MET A 131 -9.94 15.72 17.93
C MET A 131 -9.15 14.49 18.35
N ARG A 132 -9.58 13.32 17.86
CA ARG A 132 -8.83 12.08 17.93
C ARG A 132 -8.06 11.91 16.62
N GLU A 133 -6.74 11.96 16.68
CA GLU A 133 -5.89 11.62 15.56
C GLU A 133 -5.52 10.14 15.64
N GLU A 134 -5.88 9.38 14.63
CA GLU A 134 -5.54 7.95 14.54
C GLU A 134 -4.26 7.78 13.70
N HIS A 135 -3.28 7.13 14.30
CA HIS A 135 -2.01 6.80 13.64
C HIS A 135 -1.77 5.30 13.70
N LEU A 136 -1.19 4.74 12.63
CA LEU A 136 -0.66 3.38 12.73
C LEU A 136 0.46 3.32 13.78
N GLU A 137 0.57 2.20 14.48
CA GLU A 137 1.64 1.96 15.47
C GLU A 137 3.05 2.11 14.89
N ILE A 138 3.22 1.99 13.57
CA ILE A 138 4.43 2.37 12.82
C ILE A 138 4.01 3.40 11.76
N PRO A 139 4.72 4.53 11.59
CA PRO A 139 4.33 5.59 10.67
C PRO A 139 4.13 5.09 9.24
N VAL A 140 2.99 5.44 8.65
CA VAL A 140 2.64 5.07 7.25
C VAL A 140 3.72 5.54 6.27
N THR A 141 4.24 6.75 6.49
CA THR A 141 5.32 7.34 5.67
C THR A 141 6.60 6.52 5.74
N ALA A 142 6.98 6.01 6.93
CA ALA A 142 8.15 5.16 7.11
C ALA A 142 7.98 3.79 6.43
N LEU A 143 6.82 3.16 6.59
CA LEU A 143 6.51 1.88 5.96
C LEU A 143 6.48 2.00 4.43
N ARG A 144 5.82 3.04 3.92
CA ARG A 144 5.73 3.30 2.48
C ARG A 144 7.10 3.57 1.87
N GLU A 145 7.90 4.43 2.49
CA GLU A 145 9.26 4.74 2.03
C GLU A 145 10.12 3.48 2.01
N THR A 146 10.05 2.65 3.07
CA THR A 146 10.80 1.40 3.13
C THR A 146 10.38 0.42 2.04
N LEU A 147 9.09 0.30 1.75
CA LEU A 147 8.60 -0.62 0.72
C LEU A 147 8.93 -0.11 -0.69
N VAL A 148 8.83 1.21 -0.93
CA VAL A 148 9.27 1.84 -2.20
C VAL A 148 10.75 1.58 -2.42
N ASN A 149 11.60 1.77 -1.39
CA ASN A 149 13.03 1.49 -1.47
C ASN A 149 13.30 -0.01 -1.70
N ALA A 150 12.59 -0.91 -1.04
CA ALA A 150 12.73 -2.34 -1.24
C ALA A 150 12.41 -2.75 -2.69
N LEU A 151 11.36 -2.18 -3.29
CA LEU A 151 10.98 -2.40 -4.67
C LEU A 151 11.96 -1.75 -5.66
N CYS A 152 12.43 -0.54 -5.38
CA CYS A 152 13.34 0.19 -6.25
C CYS A 152 14.75 -0.43 -6.28
N HIS A 153 15.28 -0.84 -5.12
CA HIS A 153 16.67 -1.30 -4.98
C HIS A 153 16.84 -2.82 -5.02
N ARG A 154 15.79 -3.57 -5.32
CA ARG A 154 15.87 -5.02 -5.47
C ARG A 154 16.84 -5.43 -6.60
N GLN A 155 17.62 -6.49 -6.39
CA GLN A 155 18.39 -7.15 -7.45
C GLN A 155 17.46 -8.04 -8.28
N TYR A 156 16.92 -7.50 -9.38
CA TYR A 156 15.92 -8.17 -10.23
C TYR A 156 16.44 -9.36 -11.03
N GLU A 157 17.74 -9.48 -11.25
CA GLU A 157 18.38 -10.66 -11.85
C GLU A 157 18.29 -11.91 -10.96
N LYS A 158 17.97 -11.76 -9.68
CA LYS A 158 17.75 -12.87 -8.74
C LYS A 158 16.28 -13.30 -8.76
N GLU A 159 15.90 -14.07 -9.77
CA GLU A 159 14.52 -14.46 -10.02
C GLU A 159 13.91 -15.35 -8.93
N ASN A 160 14.73 -16.16 -8.27
CA ASN A 160 14.32 -17.11 -7.22
C ASN A 160 14.12 -16.48 -5.84
N LEU A 161 14.48 -15.21 -5.66
CA LEU A 161 14.32 -14.48 -4.40
C LEU A 161 13.12 -13.51 -4.47
N THR A 162 12.52 -13.23 -3.32
CA THR A 162 11.27 -12.46 -3.24
C THR A 162 11.37 -11.41 -2.16
N ILE A 163 10.86 -10.20 -2.42
CA ILE A 163 10.64 -9.19 -1.37
C ILE A 163 9.64 -9.78 -0.38
N ALA A 164 9.88 -9.58 0.92
CA ALA A 164 8.98 -10.07 1.95
C ALA A 164 8.66 -9.01 3.01
N ILE A 165 7.41 -9.03 3.46
CA ILE A 165 6.93 -8.34 4.66
C ILE A 165 6.61 -9.42 5.70
N ALA A 166 7.27 -9.36 6.85
CA ALA A 166 7.05 -10.25 7.97
C ALA A 166 6.65 -9.43 9.21
N ILE A 167 5.44 -9.67 9.71
CA ILE A 167 4.90 -8.99 10.89
C ILE A 167 4.88 -9.99 12.04
N TYR A 168 5.61 -9.70 13.11
CA TYR A 168 5.65 -10.46 14.36
C TYR A 168 4.89 -9.69 15.47
N ASP A 169 4.82 -10.25 16.66
CA ASP A 169 4.18 -9.55 17.78
C ASP A 169 5.03 -8.39 18.30
N ASP A 170 6.35 -8.43 18.12
CA ASP A 170 7.32 -7.45 18.61
C ASP A 170 7.92 -6.53 17.53
N ARG A 171 7.81 -6.88 16.24
CA ARG A 171 8.45 -6.15 15.15
C ARG A 171 7.81 -6.37 13.79
N VAL A 172 8.17 -5.51 12.85
CA VAL A 172 7.92 -5.66 11.41
C VAL A 172 9.25 -5.70 10.68
N GLU A 173 9.44 -6.67 9.80
CA GLU A 173 10.59 -6.78 8.92
C GLU A 173 10.15 -6.62 7.46
N ILE A 174 10.81 -5.72 6.72
CA ILE A 174 10.71 -5.62 5.26
C ILE A 174 12.06 -5.98 4.69
N SER A 175 12.11 -7.03 3.88
CA SER A 175 13.34 -7.55 3.31
C SER A 175 13.30 -7.57 1.79
N ASN A 176 14.36 -7.12 1.14
CA ASN A 176 14.51 -7.19 -0.31
C ASN A 176 15.79 -7.92 -0.70
N PRO A 177 15.74 -8.74 -1.77
CA PRO A 177 16.93 -9.38 -2.33
C PRO A 177 17.92 -8.33 -2.83
N GLY A 178 19.12 -8.33 -2.24
CA GLY A 178 20.13 -7.35 -2.58
C GLY A 178 21.21 -7.24 -1.51
N VAL A 179 22.10 -6.31 -1.74
CA VAL A 179 23.15 -5.88 -0.83
C VAL A 179 23.19 -4.36 -0.85
N LEU A 180 23.71 -3.77 0.22
CA LEU A 180 24.00 -2.32 0.19
C LEU A 180 25.17 -2.02 -0.77
N PRO A 181 25.20 -0.84 -1.39
CA PRO A 181 26.36 -0.39 -2.16
C PRO A 181 27.61 -0.43 -1.29
N PRO A 182 28.83 -0.66 -1.85
CA PRO A 182 30.06 -0.77 -1.07
C PRO A 182 30.38 0.45 -0.21
N GLN A 183 29.83 1.61 -0.56
CA GLN A 183 30.00 2.89 0.15
C GLN A 183 29.09 3.02 1.37
N ILE A 184 28.10 2.14 1.52
CA ILE A 184 27.04 2.23 2.54
C ILE A 184 27.06 0.96 3.40
N THR A 185 27.08 1.14 4.71
CA THR A 185 26.87 0.07 5.69
C THR A 185 25.55 0.24 6.42
N PRO A 186 25.06 -0.78 7.16
CA PRO A 186 23.86 -0.62 8.01
C PRO A 186 23.94 0.53 9.02
N GLU A 187 25.13 0.95 9.41
CA GLU A 187 25.38 2.07 10.32
C GLU A 187 25.37 3.39 9.57
N THR A 188 26.11 3.46 8.43
CA THR A 188 26.27 4.71 7.66
C THR A 188 25.06 5.09 6.82
N ILE A 189 24.15 4.15 6.52
CA ILE A 189 22.89 4.44 5.79
C ILE A 189 22.03 5.49 6.51
N LYS A 190 22.20 5.62 7.82
CA LYS A 190 21.49 6.61 8.66
C LYS A 190 22.06 8.02 8.56
N MET A 191 23.28 8.15 8.04
CA MET A 191 23.98 9.41 7.86
C MET A 191 23.71 10.00 6.49
N PRO A 192 23.93 11.31 6.25
CA PRO A 192 23.87 11.86 4.92
C PRO A 192 24.84 11.15 3.97
N HIS A 193 24.33 10.69 2.83
CA HIS A 193 25.11 10.00 1.80
C HIS A 193 24.50 10.27 0.42
N ASP A 194 25.29 10.09 -0.63
CA ASP A 194 24.78 10.14 -1.99
C ASP A 194 23.87 8.95 -2.30
N SER A 195 22.99 9.13 -3.28
CA SER A 195 22.11 8.06 -3.77
C SER A 195 22.88 7.14 -4.72
N TYR A 196 22.91 5.84 -4.42
CA TYR A 196 23.51 4.79 -5.24
C TYR A 196 22.44 3.76 -5.64
N PRO A 197 21.51 4.11 -6.55
CA PRO A 197 20.44 3.21 -6.91
C PRO A 197 20.97 1.98 -7.66
N TYR A 198 20.49 0.79 -7.26
CA TYR A 198 20.80 -0.45 -7.96
C TYR A 198 20.14 -0.47 -9.35
N ASN A 199 18.94 0.10 -9.47
CA ASN A 199 18.18 0.24 -10.70
C ASN A 199 17.99 1.74 -11.01
N PRO A 200 18.98 2.39 -11.66
CA PRO A 200 18.96 3.85 -11.85
C PRO A 200 17.83 4.34 -12.77
N VAL A 201 17.38 3.56 -13.76
CA VAL A 201 16.24 3.96 -14.63
C VAL A 201 14.95 3.98 -13.84
N ILE A 202 14.70 2.95 -13.04
CA ILE A 202 13.54 2.86 -12.16
C ILE A 202 13.57 4.00 -11.12
N ALA A 203 14.73 4.20 -10.49
CA ALA A 203 14.91 5.24 -9.46
C ALA A 203 14.68 6.65 -10.03
N GLU A 204 15.23 6.95 -11.21
CA GLU A 204 15.05 8.25 -11.87
C GLU A 204 13.58 8.50 -12.24
N PHE A 205 12.88 7.48 -12.76
CA PHE A 205 11.45 7.60 -13.03
C PHE A 205 10.65 7.89 -11.77
N LEU A 206 10.89 7.12 -10.70
CA LEU A 206 10.19 7.28 -9.41
C LEU A 206 10.51 8.64 -8.76
N PHE A 207 11.74 9.15 -8.93
CA PHE A 207 12.11 10.49 -8.50
C PHE A 207 11.34 11.55 -9.28
N ARG A 208 11.35 11.52 -10.60
CA ARG A 208 10.63 12.50 -11.44
C ARG A 208 9.14 12.53 -11.17
N THR A 209 8.58 11.40 -10.76
CA THR A 209 7.16 11.26 -10.45
C THR A 209 6.82 11.33 -8.97
N THR A 210 7.72 11.85 -8.14
CA THR A 210 7.57 12.13 -6.70
C THR A 210 7.38 10.92 -5.79
N PHE A 211 7.62 9.70 -6.28
CA PHE A 211 7.58 8.49 -5.46
C PHE A 211 8.84 8.29 -4.63
N LEU A 212 9.98 8.76 -5.12
CA LEU A 212 11.27 8.76 -4.43
C LEU A 212 11.79 10.19 -4.26
N GLU A 213 12.60 10.38 -3.23
CA GLU A 213 13.44 11.57 -3.10
C GLU A 213 14.87 11.26 -3.56
N ASN A 214 15.55 12.29 -4.06
CA ASN A 214 16.96 12.21 -4.42
C ASN A 214 17.86 12.45 -3.17
N TRP A 215 19.17 12.31 -3.31
CA TRP A 215 20.18 12.65 -2.31
C TRP A 215 20.29 11.68 -1.12
N GLY A 216 19.90 10.41 -1.26
CA GLY A 216 20.07 9.42 -0.18
C GLY A 216 19.28 9.71 1.11
N SER A 217 18.28 10.60 1.04
CA SER A 217 17.51 11.04 2.22
C SER A 217 16.46 10.04 2.71
N GLY A 218 16.22 8.94 1.99
CA GLY A 218 15.15 7.98 2.30
C GLY A 218 15.24 7.39 3.71
N ALA A 219 16.44 6.93 4.11
CA ALA A 219 16.65 6.38 5.45
C ALA A 219 16.44 7.44 6.55
N HIS A 220 16.90 8.67 6.32
CA HIS A 220 16.68 9.79 7.26
C HIS A 220 15.19 10.09 7.45
N ARG A 221 14.41 10.12 6.36
CA ARG A 221 12.94 10.33 6.43
C ARG A 221 12.23 9.23 7.21
N ILE A 222 12.66 7.98 7.03
CA ILE A 222 12.14 6.83 7.79
C ILE A 222 12.41 7.03 9.29
N ILE A 223 13.63 7.43 9.65
CA ILE A 223 14.04 7.68 11.05
C ILE A 223 13.24 8.83 11.64
N GLU A 224 13.15 9.97 10.95
CA GLU A 224 12.42 11.14 11.44
C GLU A 224 10.91 10.87 11.61
N ALA A 225 10.32 10.10 10.70
CA ALA A 225 8.93 9.68 10.85
C ALA A 225 8.72 8.82 12.12
N CYS A 226 9.65 7.90 12.41
CA CYS A 226 9.61 7.10 13.64
C CYS A 226 9.81 7.95 14.89
N LYS A 227 10.78 8.88 14.88
CA LYS A 227 11.03 9.81 15.99
C LYS A 227 9.82 10.70 16.29
N ALA A 228 9.15 11.20 15.26
CA ALA A 228 7.95 12.03 15.41
C ALA A 228 6.80 11.30 16.14
N GLN A 229 6.77 9.97 16.10
CA GLN A 229 5.83 9.13 16.85
C GLN A 229 6.43 8.53 18.14
N ASN A 230 7.62 8.97 18.58
CA ASN A 230 8.34 8.45 19.74
C ASN A 230 8.64 6.93 19.66
N LEU A 231 8.90 6.43 18.46
CA LEU A 231 9.32 5.05 18.24
C LEU A 231 10.86 4.94 18.22
N GLU A 232 11.34 3.73 18.51
CA GLU A 232 12.75 3.40 18.33
C GLU A 232 13.13 3.55 16.84
N GLU A 233 14.40 3.94 16.62
CA GLU A 233 14.92 3.99 15.25
C GLU A 233 14.89 2.61 14.60
N PRO A 234 14.48 2.52 13.32
CA PRO A 234 14.53 1.26 12.60
C PRO A 234 15.98 0.80 12.41
N MET A 235 16.16 -0.51 12.32
CA MET A 235 17.46 -1.14 12.13
C MET A 235 17.58 -1.66 10.69
N TRP A 236 18.75 -1.46 10.09
CA TRP A 236 19.13 -2.06 8.82
C TRP A 236 20.10 -3.21 9.08
N ALA A 237 19.94 -4.31 8.36
CA ALA A 237 20.84 -5.44 8.37
C ALA A 237 21.01 -6.01 6.96
N VAL A 238 22.16 -6.59 6.68
CA VAL A 238 22.43 -7.37 5.48
C VAL A 238 22.70 -8.81 5.90
N SER A 239 21.86 -9.73 5.48
CA SER A 239 21.98 -11.13 5.83
C SER A 239 21.40 -12.03 4.74
N GLY A 240 22.10 -13.13 4.43
CA GLY A 240 21.61 -14.13 3.48
C GLY A 240 21.34 -13.61 2.07
N GLY A 241 21.97 -12.51 1.65
CA GLY A 241 21.72 -11.87 0.35
C GLY A 241 20.48 -10.98 0.34
N PHE A 242 19.99 -10.57 1.51
CA PHE A 242 18.90 -9.63 1.69
C PHE A 242 19.34 -8.40 2.47
N VAL A 243 18.79 -7.24 2.10
CA VAL A 243 18.73 -6.04 2.93
C VAL A 243 17.43 -6.10 3.72
N ILE A 244 17.51 -5.98 5.04
CA ILE A 244 16.39 -6.11 5.95
C ILE A 244 16.24 -4.83 6.75
N VAL A 245 15.06 -4.24 6.72
CA VAL A 245 14.69 -3.10 7.59
C VAL A 245 13.72 -3.61 8.65
N THR A 246 14.08 -3.40 9.91
CA THR A 246 13.31 -3.87 11.08
C THR A 246 12.77 -2.68 11.86
N PHE A 247 11.47 -2.62 12.03
CA PHE A 247 10.76 -1.70 12.92
C PHE A 247 10.33 -2.45 14.17
N LYS A 248 10.70 -1.97 15.35
CA LYS A 248 10.15 -2.50 16.60
C LYS A 248 8.72 -2.02 16.78
N ARG A 249 7.85 -2.91 17.20
CA ARG A 249 6.48 -2.56 17.58
C ARG A 249 6.46 -2.08 19.03
N PRO A 250 5.66 -1.05 19.35
CA PRO A 250 5.52 -0.60 20.74
C PRO A 250 5.06 -1.76 21.62
N LYS A 251 5.73 -1.99 22.77
CA LYS A 251 5.25 -2.96 23.75
C LYS A 251 3.92 -2.47 24.30
N ASN A 252 2.89 -3.31 24.21
CA ASN A 252 1.55 -3.04 24.72
C ASN A 252 1.59 -2.76 26.23
N GLY A 253 1.67 -1.49 26.58
CA GLY A 253 1.51 -0.97 27.94
C GLY A 253 0.52 0.19 27.99
N GLN A 254 0.05 0.65 26.82
CA GLN A 254 -1.04 1.62 26.68
C GLN A 254 -2.04 1.01 25.72
N THR A 255 -3.13 0.53 26.28
CA THR A 255 -4.39 0.12 25.67
C THR A 255 -4.42 0.06 24.16
N THR A 256 -3.75 -0.91 23.56
CA THR A 256 -4.07 -1.35 22.21
C THR A 256 -5.18 -2.37 22.39
N THR A 257 -6.39 -1.88 22.37
CA THR A 257 -7.51 -2.70 21.97
C THR A 257 -7.07 -3.34 20.65
N GLN A 258 -6.98 -4.68 20.61
CA GLN A 258 -6.98 -5.37 19.33
C GLN A 258 -8.21 -4.84 18.58
N LEU A 259 -7.97 -3.93 17.64
CA LEU A 259 -8.97 -3.57 16.69
C LEU A 259 -9.09 -4.78 15.75
N ARG A 260 -9.98 -5.73 16.09
CA ARG A 260 -11.02 -6.00 15.10
C ARG A 260 -11.30 -4.64 14.48
N PRO A 261 -11.34 -4.46 13.15
CA PRO A 261 -11.64 -3.16 12.61
C PRO A 261 -12.89 -2.69 13.31
N ASN A 262 -12.73 -1.84 14.34
CA ASN A 262 -13.85 -1.20 15.00
C ASN A 262 -14.32 -0.22 13.96
N TYR A 263 -15.17 -0.74 13.08
CA TYR A 263 -15.98 0.08 12.24
C TYR A 263 -16.75 0.99 13.20
N ASP A 264 -16.35 2.25 13.26
CA ASP A 264 -17.11 3.30 13.91
C ASP A 264 -17.87 4.02 12.80
N PRO A 265 -19.21 3.94 12.78
CA PRO A 265 -19.99 4.57 11.73
C PRO A 265 -19.68 6.06 11.66
N THR A 266 -19.35 6.55 10.47
CA THR A 266 -18.89 7.92 10.23
C THR A 266 -19.93 8.98 10.55
N THR A 267 -21.23 8.62 10.64
CA THR A 267 -22.32 9.56 10.92
C THR A 267 -23.33 8.98 11.91
N THR A 268 -23.98 9.86 12.67
CA THR A 268 -25.09 9.50 13.56
C THR A 268 -26.21 8.76 12.83
N GLN A 269 -26.44 9.06 11.54
CA GLN A 269 -27.46 8.43 10.72
C GLN A 269 -27.11 6.97 10.40
N VAL A 270 -25.84 6.68 10.13
CA VAL A 270 -25.36 5.30 9.91
C VAL A 270 -25.45 4.50 11.21
N VAL A 271 -25.10 5.09 12.35
CA VAL A 271 -25.28 4.49 13.69
C VAL A 271 -26.74 4.09 13.90
N MET A 272 -27.68 5.04 13.69
CA MET A 272 -29.12 4.79 13.83
C MET A 272 -29.63 3.68 12.92
N LEU A 273 -29.12 3.59 11.70
CA LEU A 273 -29.47 2.53 10.76
C LEU A 273 -28.99 1.15 11.26
N LEU A 274 -27.72 1.04 11.65
CA LEU A 274 -27.12 -0.21 12.11
C LEU A 274 -27.72 -0.71 13.42
N GLU A 275 -28.04 0.18 14.35
CA GLU A 275 -28.71 -0.18 15.62
C GLU A 275 -30.07 -0.86 15.38
N ARG A 276 -30.76 -0.51 14.31
CA ARG A 276 -32.09 -1.04 13.97
C ARG A 276 -32.06 -2.27 13.06
N MET A 277 -30.96 -2.52 12.35
CA MET A 277 -30.79 -3.72 11.55
C MET A 277 -30.41 -4.92 12.41
N ASN A 278 -30.87 -6.12 12.06
CA ASN A 278 -30.49 -7.37 12.71
C ASN A 278 -29.41 -8.10 11.89
N GLU A 279 -28.51 -8.79 12.57
CA GLU A 279 -27.50 -9.63 11.98
C GLU A 279 -28.12 -10.73 11.11
N GLY A 280 -27.50 -11.02 9.96
CA GLY A 280 -27.92 -12.07 9.05
C GLY A 280 -29.22 -11.81 8.28
N ARG A 281 -29.92 -10.70 8.56
CA ARG A 281 -31.18 -10.37 7.89
C ARG A 281 -30.96 -9.49 6.66
N PHE A 282 -31.63 -9.84 5.56
CA PHE A 282 -31.71 -9.05 4.35
C PHE A 282 -32.94 -8.14 4.32
N TYR A 283 -32.72 -6.86 4.01
CA TYR A 283 -33.77 -5.83 4.02
C TYR A 283 -33.96 -5.22 2.63
N THR A 284 -35.19 -4.89 2.28
CA THR A 284 -35.48 -3.96 1.20
C THR A 284 -35.15 -2.53 1.61
N LEU A 285 -35.04 -1.62 0.65
CA LEU A 285 -34.89 -0.19 0.96
C LEU A 285 -36.09 0.34 1.76
N LYS A 286 -37.30 -0.14 1.44
CA LYS A 286 -38.55 0.25 2.11
C LYS A 286 -38.56 -0.18 3.58
N GLU A 287 -38.20 -1.43 3.87
CA GLU A 287 -38.11 -1.93 5.24
C GLU A 287 -37.09 -1.13 6.08
N LEU A 288 -35.93 -0.78 5.51
CA LEU A 288 -34.94 0.05 6.19
C LEU A 288 -35.43 1.47 6.47
N MET A 289 -36.18 2.05 5.54
CA MET A 289 -36.82 3.35 5.74
C MET A 289 -37.85 3.32 6.86
N GLU A 290 -38.68 2.29 6.87
CA GLU A 290 -39.69 2.08 7.93
C GLU A 290 -39.04 1.90 9.31
N LEU A 291 -37.97 1.10 9.39
CA LEU A 291 -37.17 0.94 10.61
C LEU A 291 -36.59 2.27 11.10
N CYS A 292 -36.22 3.18 10.20
CA CYS A 292 -35.68 4.50 10.56
C CYS A 292 -36.77 5.56 10.76
N GLY A 293 -38.06 5.22 10.58
CA GLY A 293 -39.16 6.16 10.68
C GLY A 293 -39.20 7.25 9.60
N LEU A 294 -38.65 6.98 8.42
CA LEU A 294 -38.49 7.94 7.34
C LEU A 294 -39.48 7.67 6.20
N LYS A 295 -40.05 8.75 5.64
CA LYS A 295 -41.02 8.66 4.55
C LYS A 295 -40.44 9.01 3.17
N SER A 296 -39.29 9.69 3.11
CA SER A 296 -38.67 10.13 1.86
C SER A 296 -37.54 9.19 1.44
N ALA A 297 -37.75 8.45 0.34
CA ALA A 297 -36.75 7.54 -0.23
C ALA A 297 -35.48 8.27 -0.71
N LYS A 298 -35.62 9.48 -1.25
CA LYS A 298 -34.48 10.30 -1.68
C LYS A 298 -33.60 10.68 -0.50
N ARG A 299 -34.20 11.26 0.54
CA ARG A 299 -33.49 11.69 1.77
C ARG A 299 -32.85 10.52 2.52
N PHE A 300 -33.52 9.35 2.54
CA PHE A 300 -32.99 8.14 3.14
C PHE A 300 -31.77 7.60 2.39
N ARG A 301 -31.83 7.59 1.04
CA ARG A 301 -30.67 7.17 0.24
C ARG A 301 -29.47 8.09 0.46
N GLU A 302 -29.65 9.40 0.37
CA GLU A 302 -28.58 10.39 0.47
C GLU A 302 -27.90 10.38 1.86
N ASN A 303 -28.69 10.35 2.93
CA ASN A 303 -28.16 10.58 4.29
C ASN A 303 -27.87 9.29 5.08
N TYR A 304 -28.40 8.13 4.67
CA TYR A 304 -28.25 6.88 5.40
C TYR A 304 -27.58 5.79 4.56
N ILE A 305 -28.23 5.37 3.47
CA ILE A 305 -27.81 4.19 2.72
C ILE A 305 -26.52 4.43 1.93
N ASN A 306 -26.38 5.56 1.22
CA ASN A 306 -25.20 5.82 0.41
C ASN A 306 -23.95 5.92 1.32
N GLN A 307 -24.08 6.56 2.46
CA GLN A 307 -22.98 6.64 3.42
C GLN A 307 -22.64 5.26 4.01
N ALA A 308 -23.65 4.50 4.46
CA ALA A 308 -23.43 3.16 4.99
C ALA A 308 -22.83 2.17 3.97
N LEU A 309 -23.13 2.36 2.68
CA LEU A 309 -22.52 1.60 1.59
C LEU A 309 -21.07 2.07 1.31
N ALA A 310 -20.83 3.38 1.31
CA ALA A 310 -19.50 3.95 1.15
C ALA A 310 -18.56 3.53 2.29
N ASP A 311 -19.07 3.54 3.52
CA ASP A 311 -18.36 3.03 4.70
C ASP A 311 -18.19 1.50 4.66
N GLY A 312 -18.87 0.80 3.74
CA GLY A 312 -18.92 -0.67 3.67
C GLY A 312 -19.54 -1.31 4.92
N ALA A 313 -20.37 -0.58 5.64
CA ALA A 313 -21.11 -1.09 6.82
C ALA A 313 -22.33 -1.90 6.42
N VAL A 314 -22.97 -1.47 5.36
CA VAL A 314 -24.07 -2.17 4.69
C VAL A 314 -23.62 -2.62 3.33
N LEU A 315 -23.99 -3.81 2.94
CA LEU A 315 -23.66 -4.41 1.65
C LEU A 315 -24.93 -4.65 0.83
N ARG A 316 -24.76 -4.67 -0.50
CA ARG A 316 -25.80 -5.02 -1.46
C ARG A 316 -25.76 -6.50 -1.80
N LYS A 317 -26.93 -7.12 -1.93
CA LYS A 317 -27.02 -8.52 -2.40
C LYS A 317 -26.57 -8.64 -3.87
N PHE A 318 -26.84 -7.62 -4.68
CA PHE A 318 -26.43 -7.52 -6.08
C PHE A 318 -25.57 -6.24 -6.25
N PRO A 319 -24.26 -6.30 -5.94
CA PRO A 319 -23.38 -5.12 -5.95
C PRO A 319 -23.24 -4.51 -7.36
N ASP A 320 -23.14 -5.36 -8.40
CA ASP A 320 -22.94 -4.95 -9.80
C ASP A 320 -24.23 -4.46 -10.48
N GLN A 321 -25.38 -4.65 -9.82
CA GLN A 321 -26.70 -4.25 -10.31
C GLN A 321 -27.46 -3.44 -9.26
N PRO A 322 -27.11 -2.17 -9.01
CA PRO A 322 -27.69 -1.35 -7.94
C PRO A 322 -29.20 -1.21 -7.99
N ASN A 323 -29.77 -1.25 -9.21
CA ASN A 323 -31.20 -1.07 -9.48
C ASN A 323 -31.96 -2.40 -9.67
N HIS A 324 -31.34 -3.54 -9.34
CA HIS A 324 -31.98 -4.85 -9.48
C HIS A 324 -33.30 -4.90 -8.70
N PRO A 325 -34.44 -5.40 -9.26
CA PRO A 325 -35.73 -5.44 -8.58
C PRO A 325 -35.73 -6.24 -7.26
N GLY A 326 -34.86 -7.25 -7.19
CA GLY A 326 -34.64 -8.07 -5.99
C GLY A 326 -33.54 -7.55 -5.06
N GLN A 327 -33.09 -6.28 -5.20
CA GLN A 327 -32.02 -5.73 -4.38
C GLN A 327 -32.38 -5.80 -2.89
N ARG A 328 -31.40 -6.25 -2.08
CA ARG A 328 -31.49 -6.31 -0.63
C ARG A 328 -30.20 -5.76 -0.03
N TYR A 329 -30.31 -5.31 1.20
CA TYR A 329 -29.23 -4.73 1.97
C TYR A 329 -29.06 -5.52 3.28
N TYR A 330 -27.82 -5.72 3.70
CA TYR A 330 -27.51 -6.45 4.93
C TYR A 330 -26.26 -5.86 5.59
N MET A 331 -26.10 -6.06 6.89
CA MET A 331 -24.92 -5.61 7.62
C MET A 331 -23.69 -6.42 7.21
N SER A 332 -22.57 -5.74 7.01
CA SER A 332 -21.28 -6.40 6.85
C SER A 332 -20.78 -6.98 8.18
N GLU A 333 -19.83 -7.91 8.13
CA GLU A 333 -19.20 -8.50 9.33
C GLU A 333 -18.62 -7.44 10.26
N LYS A 334 -18.01 -6.38 9.71
CA LYS A 334 -17.47 -5.27 10.52
C LYS A 334 -18.55 -4.48 11.25
N ALA A 335 -19.72 -4.27 10.64
CA ALA A 335 -20.84 -3.59 11.27
C ALA A 335 -21.51 -4.46 12.34
N VAL A 336 -21.55 -5.78 12.12
CA VAL A 336 -21.98 -6.75 13.14
C VAL A 336 -21.04 -6.72 14.34
N GLY A 337 -19.72 -6.76 14.10
CA GLY A 337 -18.73 -6.67 15.17
C GLY A 337 -18.82 -5.37 15.99
N TRP A 338 -19.06 -4.23 15.32
CA TRP A 338 -19.31 -2.95 15.99
C TRP A 338 -20.56 -2.97 16.87
N LYS A 339 -21.68 -3.53 16.37
CA LYS A 339 -22.95 -3.60 17.10
C LYS A 339 -22.87 -4.51 18.31
N THR A 340 -22.20 -5.66 18.20
CA THR A 340 -22.02 -6.61 19.31
C THR A 340 -21.10 -6.09 20.40
N GLY A 341 -20.06 -5.33 20.03
CA GLY A 341 -19.13 -4.71 20.98
C GLY A 341 -19.72 -3.58 21.83
N ARG A 342 -20.86 -3.01 21.44
CA ARG A 342 -21.60 -1.99 22.21
C ARG A 342 -22.62 -2.54 23.22
N LYS A 343 -22.92 -3.83 23.16
CA LYS A 343 -23.90 -4.48 24.05
C LYS A 343 -23.27 -5.18 25.25
N GLY A 344 -21.94 -5.13 25.39
CA GLY A 344 -21.17 -5.65 26.55
C GLY A 344 -20.60 -4.44 27.37
#